data_de0562122f12630d97ae12696eeff069
#
_entry.id   de0562122f12630d97ae12696eeff069
#
_cell.length_a   1.000
_cell.length_b   1.000
_cell.length_c   1.000
_cell.angle_alpha   90.00
_cell.angle_beta   90.00
_cell.angle_gamma   90.00
#
_symmetry.space_group_name_H-M   'P 1'
#
loop_
_entity.id
_entity.type
_entity.pdbx_description
1 polymer ?
#
loop_
_entity_poly.entity_id
_entity_poly.type
_entity_poly.pdbx_seq_one_letter_code
_entity_poly.pdbx_strand_id
1 'polypeptide(L)'
;DMNSLSSLGYPVTEVFENGEATLSKTPQTGGAVTVGTVSEQLVYEVLDPANYLTADVVSDVSQIKLDQVGPDQVHIHNVKGKPAPETLKVNMGYRAGFVGETQFTYTWPDAVKKAKAGLAFLNERLEQVNFQSTHTRVEYLGHNSMWGPEVCDPPDDPEIEELVVRFAAR
;
A
#
# COMPACT_ATOMS: atom_id res chain seq x y z
N ASP A 1 5.74 8.62 -19.10
CA ASP A 1 5.42 10.06 -19.19
C ASP A 1 4.20 10.35 -18.33
N MET A 2 4.39 11.18 -17.30
CA MET A 2 3.32 11.59 -16.37
C MET A 2 2.16 12.31 -17.08
N ASN A 3 2.40 12.92 -18.22
CA ASN A 3 1.37 13.61 -19.00
C ASN A 3 0.32 12.68 -19.62
N SER A 4 0.56 11.36 -19.60
CA SER A 4 -0.34 10.37 -20.19
C SER A 4 -1.18 9.61 -19.17
N LEU A 5 -1.14 9.98 -17.88
CA LEU A 5 -1.89 9.29 -16.83
C LEU A 5 -3.41 9.35 -16.99
N SER A 6 -3.92 10.42 -17.65
CA SER A 6 -5.36 10.53 -17.93
C SER A 6 -5.88 9.54 -18.99
N SER A 7 -4.98 8.88 -19.71
CA SER A 7 -5.29 7.88 -20.74
C SER A 7 -4.78 6.49 -20.38
N LEU A 8 -4.62 6.18 -19.11
CA LEU A 8 -4.23 4.86 -18.67
C LEU A 8 -5.19 3.79 -19.18
N GLY A 9 -4.63 2.71 -19.72
CA GLY A 9 -5.35 1.51 -20.10
C GLY A 9 -4.94 0.34 -19.22
N TYR A 10 -5.73 -0.72 -19.23
CA TYR A 10 -5.34 -1.97 -18.59
C TYR A 10 -4.25 -2.66 -19.41
N PRO A 11 -3.31 -3.36 -18.75
CA PRO A 11 -2.34 -4.18 -19.45
C PRO A 11 -3.01 -5.37 -20.16
N VAL A 12 -2.37 -5.87 -21.19
CA VAL A 12 -2.79 -7.03 -21.96
C VAL A 12 -1.75 -8.13 -21.79
N THR A 13 -2.21 -9.32 -21.43
CA THR A 13 -1.34 -10.48 -21.25
C THR A 13 -1.62 -11.51 -22.34
N GLU A 14 -0.58 -11.90 -23.05
CA GLU A 14 -0.58 -13.06 -23.94
C GLU A 14 0.03 -14.23 -23.18
N VAL A 15 -0.74 -15.30 -23.01
CA VAL A 15 -0.33 -16.51 -22.30
C VAL A 15 -0.03 -17.60 -23.29
N PHE A 16 1.14 -18.26 -23.18
CA PHE A 16 1.59 -19.33 -24.06
C PHE A 16 1.24 -20.71 -23.49
N GLU A 17 1.21 -21.73 -24.37
CA GLU A 17 0.91 -23.12 -23.98
C GLU A 17 1.86 -23.69 -22.91
N ASN A 18 3.10 -23.20 -22.86
CA ASN A 18 4.10 -23.61 -21.88
C ASN A 18 3.93 -22.94 -20.49
N GLY A 19 2.89 -22.09 -20.33
CA GLY A 19 2.61 -21.37 -19.10
C GLY A 19 3.37 -20.06 -18.92
N GLU A 20 4.22 -19.69 -19.86
CA GLU A 20 4.85 -18.37 -19.89
C GLU A 20 3.87 -17.31 -20.39
N ALA A 21 4.19 -16.05 -20.17
CA ALA A 21 3.33 -14.96 -20.60
C ALA A 21 4.14 -13.73 -21.01
N THR A 22 3.58 -12.91 -21.90
CA THR A 22 4.10 -11.58 -22.21
C THR A 22 3.05 -10.54 -21.84
N LEU A 23 3.41 -9.65 -20.93
CA LEU A 23 2.60 -8.53 -20.54
C LEU A 23 2.96 -7.31 -21.38
N SER A 24 1.94 -6.65 -21.91
CA SER A 24 2.07 -5.45 -22.73
C SER A 24 0.95 -4.45 -22.39
N LYS A 25 0.87 -3.36 -23.11
CA LYS A 25 -0.27 -2.43 -23.03
C LYS A 25 -0.83 -2.12 -24.40
N THR A 26 -2.08 -1.66 -24.43
CA THR A 26 -2.71 -1.19 -25.65
C THR A 26 -1.94 0.00 -26.23
N PRO A 27 -1.66 0.03 -27.53
CA PRO A 27 -1.00 1.17 -28.17
C PRO A 27 -1.73 2.49 -27.88
N GLN A 28 -0.98 3.57 -27.73
CA GLN A 28 -1.48 4.93 -27.47
C GLN A 28 -2.11 5.14 -26.09
N THR A 29 -2.09 4.17 -25.18
CA THR A 29 -2.46 4.38 -23.78
C THR A 29 -1.28 4.89 -22.96
N GLY A 30 -1.59 5.61 -21.89
CA GLY A 30 -0.60 6.08 -20.92
C GLY A 30 -0.09 4.96 -20.01
N GLY A 31 0.78 5.34 -19.09
CA GLY A 31 1.44 4.40 -18.20
C GLY A 31 2.64 3.72 -18.85
N ALA A 32 3.22 2.77 -18.14
CA ALA A 32 4.38 1.99 -18.59
C ALA A 32 4.31 0.54 -18.12
N VAL A 33 4.70 -0.40 -18.97
CA VAL A 33 4.89 -1.80 -18.61
C VAL A 33 6.39 -2.07 -18.57
N THR A 34 6.92 -2.12 -17.35
CA THR A 34 8.33 -2.35 -17.06
C THR A 34 8.48 -3.47 -16.04
N VAL A 35 9.67 -4.04 -15.93
CA VAL A 35 9.96 -5.01 -14.85
C VAL A 35 9.59 -4.43 -13.49
N GLY A 36 9.85 -3.15 -13.23
CA GLY A 36 9.50 -2.49 -11.97
C GLY A 36 8.00 -2.45 -11.71
N THR A 37 7.19 -1.98 -12.68
CA THR A 37 5.73 -1.89 -12.51
C THR A 37 5.06 -3.27 -12.43
N VAL A 38 5.59 -4.25 -13.14
CA VAL A 38 5.11 -5.65 -13.06
C VAL A 38 5.47 -6.26 -11.71
N SER A 39 6.68 -6.03 -11.20
CA SER A 39 7.10 -6.52 -9.87
C SER A 39 6.23 -5.94 -8.77
N GLU A 40 5.93 -4.65 -8.82
CA GLU A 40 5.05 -3.98 -7.86
C GLU A 40 3.65 -4.61 -7.85
N GLN A 41 3.08 -4.88 -9.01
CA GLN A 41 1.77 -5.51 -9.11
C GLN A 41 1.77 -6.96 -8.62
N LEU A 42 2.85 -7.70 -8.84
CA LEU A 42 2.96 -9.11 -8.42
C LEU A 42 3.03 -9.29 -6.89
N VAL A 43 3.45 -8.27 -6.15
CA VAL A 43 3.44 -8.33 -4.67
C VAL A 43 2.16 -7.77 -4.06
N TYR A 44 1.27 -7.22 -4.87
CA TYR A 44 -0.01 -6.68 -4.42
C TYR A 44 -0.94 -7.79 -3.92
N GLU A 45 -1.32 -7.71 -2.64
CA GLU A 45 -2.18 -8.70 -1.97
C GLU A 45 -1.66 -10.15 -1.96
N VAL A 46 -0.37 -10.36 -2.22
CA VAL A 46 0.27 -11.68 -2.15
C VAL A 46 0.91 -11.84 -0.77
N LEU A 47 0.30 -12.66 0.09
CA LEU A 47 0.78 -12.91 1.45
C LEU A 47 1.96 -13.89 1.48
N ASP A 48 1.89 -14.95 0.67
CA ASP A 48 2.93 -15.96 0.53
C ASP A 48 3.19 -16.23 -0.96
N PRO A 49 4.31 -15.73 -1.52
CA PRO A 49 4.63 -15.93 -2.92
C PRO A 49 4.82 -17.39 -3.33
N ALA A 50 5.17 -18.28 -2.39
CA ALA A 50 5.32 -19.69 -2.65
C ALA A 50 4.01 -20.48 -2.59
N ASN A 51 2.94 -19.88 -2.02
CA ASN A 51 1.66 -20.53 -1.83
C ASN A 51 0.49 -19.57 -2.04
N TYR A 52 0.38 -19.03 -3.23
CA TYR A 52 -0.77 -18.21 -3.60
C TYR A 52 -1.96 -19.10 -3.94
N LEU A 53 -2.96 -19.14 -3.03
CA LEU A 53 -4.09 -20.05 -3.11
C LEU A 53 -5.15 -19.56 -4.11
N THR A 54 -5.47 -20.39 -5.07
CA THR A 54 -6.66 -20.25 -5.93
C THR A 54 -7.57 -21.47 -5.75
N ALA A 55 -8.72 -21.49 -6.41
CA ALA A 55 -9.70 -22.58 -6.22
C ALA A 55 -9.22 -23.93 -6.77
N ASP A 56 -8.41 -23.93 -7.79
CA ASP A 56 -8.01 -25.09 -8.59
C ASP A 56 -6.51 -25.34 -8.64
N VAL A 57 -5.69 -24.40 -8.17
CA VAL A 57 -4.24 -24.52 -8.14
C VAL A 57 -3.65 -23.66 -7.03
N VAL A 58 -2.53 -24.07 -6.47
CA VAL A 58 -1.68 -23.21 -5.64
C VAL A 58 -0.53 -22.71 -6.50
N SER A 59 -0.51 -21.41 -6.78
CA SER A 59 0.54 -20.79 -7.57
C SER A 59 1.79 -20.52 -6.72
N ASP A 60 2.94 -20.85 -7.26
CA ASP A 60 4.24 -20.53 -6.69
C ASP A 60 4.96 -19.54 -7.62
N VAL A 61 4.97 -18.28 -7.20
CA VAL A 61 5.62 -17.18 -7.90
C VAL A 61 6.91 -16.73 -7.22
N SER A 62 7.39 -17.46 -6.21
CA SER A 62 8.60 -17.11 -5.44
C SER A 62 9.88 -17.07 -6.28
N GLN A 63 9.89 -17.78 -7.41
CA GLN A 63 11.03 -17.87 -8.33
C GLN A 63 10.72 -17.28 -9.71
N ILE A 64 9.66 -16.47 -9.80
CA ILE A 64 9.26 -15.80 -11.04
C ILE A 64 10.42 -15.01 -11.64
N LYS A 65 10.50 -15.03 -12.95
CA LYS A 65 11.47 -14.27 -13.74
C LYS A 65 10.74 -13.27 -14.63
N LEU A 66 11.28 -12.07 -14.71
CA LEU A 66 10.71 -10.96 -15.46
C LEU A 66 11.82 -10.39 -16.36
N ASP A 67 11.64 -10.44 -17.66
CA ASP A 67 12.58 -9.91 -18.64
C ASP A 67 11.92 -8.81 -19.48
N GLN A 68 12.53 -7.62 -19.53
CA GLN A 68 12.10 -6.57 -20.43
C GLN A 68 12.48 -6.95 -21.86
N VAL A 69 11.51 -7.35 -22.67
CA VAL A 69 11.75 -7.84 -24.05
C VAL A 69 11.50 -6.79 -25.11
N GLY A 70 10.93 -5.65 -24.73
CA GLY A 70 10.69 -4.52 -25.62
C GLY A 70 10.13 -3.32 -24.86
N PRO A 71 9.91 -2.18 -25.53
CA PRO A 71 9.19 -1.04 -24.93
C PRO A 71 7.80 -1.49 -24.51
N ASP A 72 7.45 -1.27 -23.24
CA ASP A 72 6.17 -1.70 -22.66
C ASP A 72 5.84 -3.19 -22.87
N GLN A 73 6.86 -4.05 -22.85
CA GLN A 73 6.71 -5.51 -22.98
C GLN A 73 7.60 -6.24 -21.98
N VAL A 74 6.99 -6.99 -21.08
CA VAL A 74 7.68 -7.81 -20.07
C VAL A 74 7.30 -9.26 -20.25
N HIS A 75 8.32 -10.12 -20.47
CA HIS A 75 8.16 -11.56 -20.50
C HIS A 75 8.20 -12.12 -19.08
N ILE A 76 7.24 -12.98 -18.77
CA ILE A 76 7.02 -13.58 -17.45
C ILE A 76 7.18 -15.07 -17.56
N HIS A 77 8.09 -15.66 -16.80
CA HIS A 77 8.33 -17.08 -16.83
C HIS A 77 8.76 -17.66 -15.47
N ASN A 78 8.95 -18.97 -15.42
CA ASN A 78 9.34 -19.71 -14.22
C ASN A 78 8.29 -19.65 -13.08
N VAL A 79 7.01 -19.53 -13.42
CA VAL A 79 5.89 -19.72 -12.50
C VAL A 79 5.63 -21.23 -12.37
N LYS A 80 5.32 -21.71 -11.17
CA LYS A 80 5.01 -23.10 -10.88
C LYS A 80 3.62 -23.23 -10.28
N GLY A 81 2.97 -24.37 -10.55
CA GLY A 81 1.71 -24.75 -9.94
C GLY A 81 1.88 -25.97 -9.04
N LYS A 82 1.16 -25.99 -7.94
CA LYS A 82 0.95 -27.15 -7.08
C LYS A 82 -0.50 -27.62 -7.19
N PRO A 83 -0.85 -28.84 -6.77
CA PRO A 83 -2.24 -29.30 -6.76
C PRO A 83 -3.18 -28.32 -6.07
N ALA A 84 -4.48 -28.40 -6.41
CA ALA A 84 -5.52 -27.63 -5.75
C ALA A 84 -5.42 -27.75 -4.21
N PRO A 85 -5.67 -26.67 -3.46
CA PRO A 85 -5.65 -26.74 -2.01
C PRO A 85 -6.85 -27.54 -1.48
N GLU A 86 -6.70 -28.19 -0.34
CA GLU A 86 -7.80 -28.90 0.32
C GLU A 86 -8.86 -27.93 0.87
N THR A 87 -8.50 -26.67 1.09
CA THR A 87 -9.37 -25.62 1.63
C THR A 87 -9.35 -24.39 0.77
N LEU A 88 -10.46 -23.68 0.69
CA LEU A 88 -10.56 -22.40 -0.02
C LEU A 88 -10.20 -21.23 0.89
N LYS A 89 -9.62 -20.17 0.32
CA LYS A 89 -9.47 -18.88 1.00
C LYS A 89 -10.86 -18.25 1.14
N VAL A 90 -11.23 -17.90 2.37
CA VAL A 90 -12.48 -17.20 2.69
C VAL A 90 -12.17 -15.82 3.26
N ASN A 91 -12.75 -14.79 2.67
CA ASN A 91 -12.73 -13.44 3.21
C ASN A 91 -13.99 -13.25 4.08
N MET A 92 -13.78 -12.85 5.32
CA MET A 92 -14.84 -12.72 6.30
C MET A 92 -14.83 -11.33 6.92
N GLY A 93 -15.97 -10.62 6.83
CA GLY A 93 -16.19 -9.38 7.56
C GLY A 93 -16.81 -9.66 8.93
N TYR A 94 -16.32 -9.00 9.95
CA TYR A 94 -16.91 -9.07 11.28
C TYR A 94 -16.94 -7.71 11.96
N ARG A 95 -17.87 -7.51 12.89
CA ARG A 95 -17.96 -6.26 13.65
C ARG A 95 -16.86 -6.24 14.73
N ALA A 96 -15.84 -5.41 14.52
CA ALA A 96 -14.72 -5.30 15.45
C ALA A 96 -14.88 -4.17 16.49
N GLY A 97 -15.91 -3.34 16.39
CA GLY A 97 -16.14 -2.20 17.28
C GLY A 97 -16.43 -0.91 16.51
N PHE A 98 -16.20 0.20 17.20
CA PHE A 98 -16.35 1.54 16.64
C PHE A 98 -14.98 2.23 16.62
N VAL A 99 -14.76 3.08 15.62
CA VAL A 99 -13.60 3.96 15.54
C VAL A 99 -14.09 5.40 15.60
N GLY A 100 -13.57 6.16 16.56
CA GLY A 100 -13.69 7.62 16.60
C GLY A 100 -12.44 8.25 16.02
N GLU A 101 -12.60 9.29 15.22
CA GLU A 101 -11.49 9.98 14.57
C GLU A 101 -11.67 11.49 14.68
N THR A 102 -10.54 12.19 14.85
CA THR A 102 -10.49 13.65 14.81
C THR A 102 -9.21 14.12 14.13
N GLN A 103 -9.25 15.35 13.60
CA GLN A 103 -8.12 15.97 12.94
C GLN A 103 -7.93 17.40 13.42
N PHE A 104 -6.67 17.83 13.56
CA PHE A 104 -6.27 19.17 13.93
C PHE A 104 -5.21 19.67 12.96
N THR A 105 -5.40 20.85 12.41
CA THR A 105 -4.44 21.48 11.50
C THR A 105 -3.58 22.49 12.24
N TYR A 106 -2.28 22.43 12.01
CA TYR A 106 -1.30 23.37 12.55
C TYR A 106 -0.49 23.99 11.42
N THR A 107 -0.23 25.28 11.52
CA THR A 107 0.47 26.06 10.50
C THR A 107 1.78 26.62 11.02
N TRP A 108 2.64 27.01 10.11
CA TRP A 108 3.84 27.79 10.36
C TRP A 108 3.57 29.00 11.29
N PRO A 109 4.53 29.47 12.13
CA PRO A 109 5.80 28.81 12.41
C PRO A 109 5.64 27.65 13.41
N ASP A 110 6.64 26.78 13.47
CA ASP A 110 6.70 25.67 14.45
C ASP A 110 5.53 24.67 14.35
N ALA A 111 5.04 24.38 13.14
CA ALA A 111 3.87 23.50 12.93
C ALA A 111 4.01 22.16 13.67
N VAL A 112 5.18 21.48 13.55
CA VAL A 112 5.43 20.19 14.20
C VAL A 112 5.43 20.30 15.73
N LYS A 113 6.04 21.33 16.28
CA LYS A 113 6.05 21.55 17.75
C LYS A 113 4.66 21.83 18.30
N LYS A 114 3.88 22.64 17.58
CA LYS A 114 2.48 22.90 17.94
C LYS A 114 1.64 21.62 17.88
N ALA A 115 1.84 20.82 16.85
CA ALA A 115 1.15 19.54 16.69
C ALA A 115 1.47 18.57 17.83
N LYS A 116 2.74 18.42 18.20
CA LYS A 116 3.17 17.61 19.35
C LYS A 116 2.56 18.14 20.68
N ALA A 117 2.55 19.45 20.89
CA ALA A 117 1.94 20.07 22.07
C ALA A 117 0.42 19.85 22.11
N GLY A 118 -0.26 20.02 20.97
CA GLY A 118 -1.70 19.77 20.87
C GLY A 118 -2.09 18.32 21.15
N LEU A 119 -1.27 17.37 20.68
CA LEU A 119 -1.47 15.97 20.99
C LEU A 119 -1.24 15.66 22.48
N ALA A 120 -0.22 16.24 23.09
CA ALA A 120 0.01 16.11 24.54
C ALA A 120 -1.20 16.63 25.33
N PHE A 121 -1.73 17.80 24.99
CA PHE A 121 -2.95 18.33 25.58
C PHE A 121 -4.16 17.40 25.39
N LEU A 122 -4.34 16.84 24.19
CA LEU A 122 -5.41 15.87 23.93
C LEU A 122 -5.29 14.66 24.84
N ASN A 123 -4.10 14.08 24.98
CA ASN A 123 -3.87 12.92 25.83
C ASN A 123 -4.19 13.23 27.32
N GLU A 124 -3.75 14.38 27.84
CA GLU A 124 -4.10 14.81 29.19
C GLU A 124 -5.65 14.94 29.38
N ARG A 125 -6.34 15.45 28.39
CA ARG A 125 -7.82 15.55 28.44
C ARG A 125 -8.50 14.18 28.41
N LEU A 126 -8.00 13.27 27.59
CA LEU A 126 -8.53 11.89 27.53
C LEU A 126 -8.34 11.17 28.86
N GLU A 127 -7.21 11.36 29.52
CA GLU A 127 -6.96 10.84 30.88
C GLU A 127 -7.93 11.44 31.91
N GLN A 128 -8.11 12.76 31.91
CA GLN A 128 -9.01 13.45 32.85
C GLN A 128 -10.47 12.98 32.73
N VAL A 129 -10.92 12.61 31.54
CA VAL A 129 -12.28 12.08 31.34
C VAL A 129 -12.32 10.56 31.43
N ASN A 130 -11.21 9.90 31.83
CA ASN A 130 -11.08 8.46 31.94
C ASN A 130 -11.49 7.74 30.64
N PHE A 131 -11.05 8.28 29.48
CA PHE A 131 -11.35 7.69 28.19
C PHE A 131 -10.67 6.32 28.05
N GLN A 132 -11.44 5.33 27.63
CA GLN A 132 -10.95 3.97 27.41
C GLN A 132 -10.98 3.62 25.93
N SER A 133 -9.86 3.11 25.44
CA SER A 133 -9.75 2.59 24.08
C SER A 133 -8.88 1.34 24.06
N THR A 134 -9.12 0.45 23.12
CA THR A 134 -8.28 -0.74 22.92
C THR A 134 -7.04 -0.41 22.10
N HIS A 135 -7.15 0.55 21.18
CA HIS A 135 -6.08 1.00 20.31
C HIS A 135 -6.23 2.48 20.00
N THR A 136 -5.11 3.17 19.97
CA THR A 136 -5.00 4.54 19.45
C THR A 136 -3.98 4.59 18.32
N ARG A 137 -4.22 5.47 17.35
CA ARG A 137 -3.29 5.75 16.26
C ARG A 137 -3.17 7.25 16.07
N VAL A 138 -1.93 7.72 15.97
CA VAL A 138 -1.60 9.11 15.68
C VAL A 138 -0.81 9.17 14.39
N GLU A 139 -1.20 10.06 13.51
CA GLU A 139 -0.51 10.31 12.25
C GLU A 139 -0.29 11.81 12.07
N TYR A 140 0.89 12.17 11.61
CA TYR A 140 1.27 13.53 11.24
C TYR A 140 1.25 13.62 9.71
N LEU A 141 0.08 13.90 9.14
CA LEU A 141 -0.10 14.02 7.70
C LEU A 141 0.68 15.21 7.17
N GLY A 142 1.48 15.00 6.15
CA GLY A 142 2.40 15.98 5.61
C GLY A 142 3.80 15.97 6.24
N HIS A 143 4.05 15.13 7.26
CA HIS A 143 5.35 14.99 7.90
C HIS A 143 5.86 13.54 7.88
N ASN A 144 5.22 12.60 8.55
CA ASN A 144 5.70 11.22 8.67
C ASN A 144 4.56 10.18 8.68
N SER A 145 3.47 10.42 7.98
CA SER A 145 2.30 9.53 8.03
C SER A 145 2.42 8.28 7.17
N MET A 146 3.22 8.33 6.09
CA MET A 146 3.31 7.23 5.14
C MET A 146 4.16 6.06 5.65
N TRP A 147 5.29 6.36 6.26
CA TRP A 147 6.27 5.36 6.66
C TRP A 147 6.31 5.11 8.17
N GLY A 148 5.92 6.11 8.95
CA GLY A 148 6.02 6.08 10.41
C GLY A 148 7.46 6.23 10.92
N PRO A 149 7.63 6.45 12.23
CA PRO A 149 8.93 6.69 12.83
C PRO A 149 9.85 5.46 12.79
N GLU A 150 9.30 4.26 12.63
CA GLU A 150 10.07 3.01 12.57
C GLU A 150 10.90 2.87 11.29
N VAL A 151 10.44 3.50 10.21
CA VAL A 151 11.10 3.42 8.89
C VAL A 151 11.80 4.72 8.55
N CYS A 152 11.19 5.84 8.86
CA CYS A 152 11.69 7.16 8.55
C CYS A 152 11.31 8.11 9.69
N ASP A 153 12.29 8.70 10.32
CA ASP A 153 12.11 9.78 11.29
C ASP A 153 12.63 11.09 10.66
N PRO A 154 11.75 11.80 9.93
CA PRO A 154 12.17 13.04 9.30
C PRO A 154 12.56 14.06 10.37
N PRO A 155 13.55 14.93 10.12
CA PRO A 155 13.91 15.98 11.04
C PRO A 155 12.71 16.90 11.30
N ASP A 156 12.62 17.46 12.48
CA ASP A 156 11.68 18.54 12.76
C ASP A 156 11.99 19.71 11.83
N ASP A 157 11.25 19.80 10.72
CA ASP A 157 11.50 20.82 9.71
C ASP A 157 10.77 22.12 10.11
N PRO A 158 11.51 23.20 10.37
CA PRO A 158 10.91 24.48 10.69
C PRO A 158 10.16 25.11 9.51
N GLU A 159 10.40 24.63 8.29
CA GLU A 159 9.79 25.16 7.07
C GLU A 159 8.48 24.46 6.67
N ILE A 160 8.01 23.48 7.44
CA ILE A 160 6.68 22.89 7.21
C ILE A 160 5.62 23.96 7.41
N GLU A 161 4.94 24.33 6.33
CA GLU A 161 3.93 25.39 6.34
C GLU A 161 2.63 24.93 6.99
N GLU A 162 2.22 23.69 6.75
CA GLU A 162 0.97 23.13 7.24
C GLU A 162 1.10 21.64 7.52
N LEU A 163 0.50 21.20 8.62
CA LEU A 163 0.53 19.83 9.11
C LEU A 163 -0.82 19.47 9.72
N VAL A 164 -1.33 18.29 9.41
CA VAL A 164 -2.54 17.75 10.04
C VAL A 164 -2.18 16.60 10.98
N VAL A 165 -2.57 16.74 12.25
CA VAL A 165 -2.56 15.61 13.20
C VAL A 165 -3.90 14.88 13.05
N ARG A 166 -3.84 13.61 12.69
CA ARG A 166 -4.97 12.69 12.72
C ARG A 166 -4.85 11.79 13.95
N PHE A 167 -5.86 11.82 14.80
CA PHE A 167 -5.98 10.94 15.97
C PHE A 167 -7.18 10.02 15.77
N ALA A 168 -6.96 8.72 15.89
CA ALA A 168 -8.01 7.72 15.84
C ALA A 168 -7.94 6.80 17.07
N ALA A 169 -9.09 6.39 17.59
CA ALA A 169 -9.21 5.51 18.74
C ALA A 169 -10.32 4.46 18.52
N ARG A 170 -10.06 3.23 18.96
CA ARG A 170 -11.01 2.11 18.94
C ARG A 170 -11.19 1.51 20.31
#